data_045eff9283f73cd457de1a9fe6cac7dd
#
_entry.id   045eff9283f73cd457de1a9fe6cac7dd
#
_cell.length_a   1.000
_cell.length_b   1.000
_cell.length_c   1.000
_cell.angle_alpha   90.00
_cell.angle_beta   90.00
_cell.angle_gamma   90.00
#
_symmetry.space_group_name_H-M   'P 1'
#
loop_
_entity.id
_entity.type
_entity.pdbx_description
1 polymer ?
#
loop_
_entity_poly.entity_id
_entity_poly.type
_entity_poly.pdbx_seq_one_letter_code
_entity_poly.pdbx_strand_id
1 'polypeptide(L)'
;VAAIEKSLEGSGAMLQKYVPERYQEISASIAALRDNLAKEKYGDVVAGAPAVVDALRKAVGESQIQKAKAQVEMEAEWETLVKTMPAILTAVDKKISSQAGRPPAGMDRDAYKALVATYDAARASWSQAAESIDASNFESTVVTAREARTAIAGVMDTLGMKGS
;
A
#
# COMPACT_ATOMS: atom_id res chain seq x y z
N VAL A 1 -33.40 6.55 3.06
CA VAL A 1 -32.11 6.62 3.79
C VAL A 1 -31.51 5.22 3.88
N ALA A 2 -32.22 4.21 4.43
CA ALA A 2 -31.69 2.84 4.63
C ALA A 2 -31.09 2.19 3.37
N ALA A 3 -31.71 2.39 2.19
CA ALA A 3 -31.15 1.86 0.93
C ALA A 3 -29.81 2.50 0.55
N ILE A 4 -29.62 3.79 0.84
CA ILE A 4 -28.37 4.51 0.58
C ILE A 4 -27.28 4.02 1.55
N GLU A 5 -27.63 3.83 2.82
CA GLU A 5 -26.72 3.27 3.84
C GLU A 5 -26.22 1.90 3.43
N LYS A 6 -27.13 1.00 3.02
CA LYS A 6 -26.77 -0.34 2.56
C LYS A 6 -25.86 -0.29 1.32
N SER A 7 -26.10 0.66 0.41
CA SER A 7 -25.24 0.85 -0.75
C SER A 7 -23.84 1.36 -0.37
N LEU A 8 -23.76 2.26 0.63
CA LEU A 8 -22.48 2.73 1.17
C LEU A 8 -21.73 1.59 1.88
N GLU A 9 -22.41 0.76 2.67
CA GLU A 9 -21.80 -0.41 3.32
C GLU A 9 -21.18 -1.36 2.30
N GLY A 10 -21.89 -1.66 1.20
CA GLY A 10 -21.41 -2.56 0.15
C GLY A 10 -20.19 -2.04 -0.61
N SER A 11 -20.00 -0.73 -0.70
CA SER A 11 -18.87 -0.09 -1.40
C SER A 11 -17.84 0.54 -0.44
N GLY A 12 -18.12 0.57 0.85
CA GLY A 12 -17.39 1.36 1.84
C GLY A 12 -15.89 1.09 1.89
N ALA A 13 -15.48 -0.18 1.91
CA ALA A 13 -14.06 -0.55 1.95
C ALA A 13 -13.30 -0.03 0.72
N MET A 14 -13.90 -0.11 -0.46
CA MET A 14 -13.30 0.39 -1.70
C MET A 14 -13.23 1.92 -1.71
N LEU A 15 -14.30 2.60 -1.27
CA LEU A 15 -14.33 4.06 -1.20
C LEU A 15 -13.32 4.60 -0.19
N GLN A 16 -13.23 4.01 1.00
CA GLN A 16 -12.24 4.39 2.02
C GLN A 16 -10.81 4.24 1.53
N LYS A 17 -10.54 3.18 0.75
CA LYS A 17 -9.20 2.91 0.23
C LYS A 17 -8.80 3.87 -0.89
N TYR A 18 -9.67 4.14 -1.84
CA TYR A 18 -9.33 4.81 -3.08
C TYR A 18 -9.80 6.25 -3.20
N VAL A 19 -10.85 6.63 -2.46
CA VAL A 19 -11.43 7.99 -2.46
C VAL A 19 -11.93 8.38 -1.05
N PRO A 20 -11.05 8.39 -0.04
CA PRO A 20 -11.42 8.54 1.37
C PRO A 20 -12.17 9.83 1.67
N GLU A 21 -11.84 10.93 1.01
CA GLU A 21 -12.53 12.22 1.17
C GLU A 21 -14.00 12.12 0.73
N ARG A 22 -14.25 11.50 -0.43
CA ARG A 22 -15.61 11.26 -0.94
C ARG A 22 -16.42 10.37 -0.01
N TYR A 23 -15.77 9.34 0.56
CA TYR A 23 -16.44 8.49 1.55
C TYR A 23 -16.88 9.29 2.78
N GLN A 24 -16.04 10.18 3.30
CA GLN A 24 -16.38 11.03 4.44
C GLN A 24 -17.51 12.01 4.13
N GLU A 25 -17.48 12.69 2.96
CA GLU A 25 -18.52 13.61 2.50
C GLU A 25 -19.88 12.91 2.40
N ILE A 26 -19.90 11.72 1.78
CA ILE A 26 -21.12 10.92 1.61
C ILE A 26 -21.65 10.44 2.98
N SER A 27 -20.76 9.96 3.85
CA SER A 27 -21.14 9.53 5.20
C SER A 27 -21.75 10.66 6.01
N ALA A 28 -21.20 11.86 5.95
CA ALA A 28 -21.75 13.05 6.59
C ALA A 28 -23.12 13.44 6.00
N SER A 29 -23.27 13.34 4.68
CA SER A 29 -24.56 13.64 4.00
C SER A 29 -25.65 12.64 4.39
N ILE A 30 -25.31 11.35 4.52
CA ILE A 30 -26.26 10.32 4.99
C ILE A 30 -26.65 10.58 6.45
N ALA A 31 -25.69 10.95 7.31
CA ALA A 31 -25.97 11.31 8.70
C ALA A 31 -26.93 12.50 8.79
N ALA A 32 -26.77 13.51 7.93
CA ALA A 32 -27.71 14.65 7.86
C ALA A 32 -29.11 14.23 7.41
N LEU A 33 -29.23 13.33 6.42
CA LEU A 33 -30.54 12.79 6.02
C LEU A 33 -31.21 11.99 7.15
N ARG A 34 -30.41 11.23 7.93
CA ARG A 34 -30.91 10.50 9.09
C ARG A 34 -31.42 11.44 10.20
N ASP A 35 -30.69 12.52 10.49
CA ASP A 35 -31.09 13.54 11.45
C ASP A 35 -32.39 14.23 11.02
N ASN A 36 -32.51 14.60 9.73
CA ASN A 36 -33.74 15.16 9.19
C ASN A 36 -34.91 14.18 9.29
N LEU A 37 -34.69 12.90 9.04
CA LEU A 37 -35.68 11.85 9.17
C LEU A 37 -36.17 11.73 10.63
N ALA A 38 -35.25 11.74 11.60
CA ALA A 38 -35.54 11.66 13.02
C ALA A 38 -36.32 12.91 13.54
N LYS A 39 -36.13 14.05 12.87
CA LYS A 39 -36.86 15.30 13.13
C LYS A 39 -38.13 15.45 12.31
N GLU A 40 -38.58 14.40 11.66
CA GLU A 40 -39.77 14.35 10.80
C GLU A 40 -39.78 15.37 9.64
N LYS A 41 -38.58 15.85 9.24
CA LYS A 41 -38.40 16.75 8.11
C LYS A 41 -38.38 15.99 6.77
N TYR A 42 -39.47 15.32 6.45
CA TYR A 42 -39.57 14.43 5.30
C TYR A 42 -39.29 15.13 3.95
N GLY A 43 -39.71 16.40 3.82
CA GLY A 43 -39.49 17.23 2.64
C GLY A 43 -37.99 17.40 2.36
N ASP A 44 -37.19 17.68 3.40
CA ASP A 44 -35.74 17.83 3.29
C ASP A 44 -35.06 16.50 2.95
N VAL A 45 -35.57 15.38 3.49
CA VAL A 45 -35.03 14.02 3.16
C VAL A 45 -35.31 13.69 1.69
N VAL A 46 -36.51 13.93 1.19
CA VAL A 46 -36.88 13.66 -0.21
C VAL A 46 -36.08 14.55 -1.17
N ALA A 47 -35.89 15.81 -0.83
CA ALA A 47 -35.11 16.74 -1.66
C ALA A 47 -33.62 16.43 -1.66
N GLY A 48 -33.03 16.01 -0.52
CA GLY A 48 -31.61 15.77 -0.38
C GLY A 48 -31.14 14.38 -0.84
N ALA A 49 -31.99 13.35 -0.71
CA ALA A 49 -31.60 11.98 -1.01
C ALA A 49 -31.06 11.75 -2.44
N PRO A 50 -31.61 12.32 -3.52
CA PRO A 50 -31.10 12.14 -4.87
C PRO A 50 -29.64 12.61 -5.01
N ALA A 51 -29.27 13.73 -4.42
CA ALA A 51 -27.91 14.27 -4.47
C ALA A 51 -26.91 13.32 -3.81
N VAL A 52 -27.29 12.70 -2.68
CA VAL A 52 -26.44 11.72 -2.00
C VAL A 52 -26.28 10.44 -2.82
N VAL A 53 -27.34 9.97 -3.48
CA VAL A 53 -27.26 8.81 -4.38
C VAL A 53 -26.33 9.10 -5.56
N ASP A 54 -26.42 10.29 -6.16
CA ASP A 54 -25.56 10.68 -7.27
C ASP A 54 -24.08 10.84 -6.83
N ALA A 55 -23.86 11.42 -5.64
CA ALA A 55 -22.51 11.51 -5.07
C ALA A 55 -21.91 10.11 -4.84
N LEU A 56 -22.69 9.18 -4.28
CA LEU A 56 -22.25 7.80 -4.08
C LEU A 56 -21.91 7.10 -5.40
N ARG A 57 -22.76 7.25 -6.41
CA ARG A 57 -22.51 6.67 -7.76
C ARG A 57 -21.23 7.20 -8.37
N LYS A 58 -21.01 8.51 -8.30
CA LYS A 58 -19.77 9.14 -8.79
C LYS A 58 -18.56 8.65 -8.04
N ALA A 59 -18.62 8.59 -6.70
CA ALA A 59 -17.52 8.11 -5.88
C ALA A 59 -17.17 6.64 -6.18
N VAL A 60 -18.15 5.78 -6.44
CA VAL A 60 -17.91 4.39 -6.87
C VAL A 60 -17.17 4.36 -8.22
N GLY A 61 -17.59 5.17 -9.18
CA GLY A 61 -16.90 5.28 -10.47
C GLY A 61 -15.45 5.79 -10.32
N GLU A 62 -15.25 6.85 -9.54
CA GLU A 62 -13.92 7.40 -9.23
C GLU A 62 -13.04 6.36 -8.53
N SER A 63 -13.58 5.59 -7.58
CA SER A 63 -12.81 4.57 -6.87
C SER A 63 -12.36 3.42 -7.79
N GLN A 64 -13.16 3.04 -8.78
CA GLN A 64 -12.79 2.05 -9.77
C GLN A 64 -11.63 2.53 -10.65
N ILE A 65 -11.66 3.80 -11.06
CA ILE A 65 -10.58 4.42 -11.83
C ILE A 65 -9.28 4.46 -11.00
N GLN A 66 -9.35 4.87 -9.73
CA GLN A 66 -8.18 4.92 -8.85
C GLN A 66 -7.62 3.53 -8.56
N LYS A 67 -8.50 2.53 -8.39
CA LYS A 67 -8.08 1.12 -8.26
C LYS A 67 -7.33 0.64 -9.49
N ALA A 68 -7.85 0.93 -10.69
CA ALA A 68 -7.18 0.53 -11.94
C ALA A 68 -5.81 1.20 -12.10
N LYS A 69 -5.70 2.50 -11.77
CA LYS A 69 -4.41 3.21 -11.76
C LYS A 69 -3.42 2.58 -10.78
N ALA A 70 -3.84 2.34 -9.53
CA ALA A 70 -2.99 1.73 -8.52
C ALA A 70 -2.49 0.35 -8.96
N GLN A 71 -3.31 -0.43 -9.66
CA GLN A 71 -2.90 -1.73 -10.19
C GLN A 71 -1.81 -1.58 -11.25
N VAL A 72 -1.97 -0.66 -12.20
CA VAL A 72 -0.96 -0.40 -13.25
C VAL A 72 0.36 0.07 -12.63
N GLU A 73 0.29 0.95 -11.62
CA GLU A 73 1.48 1.43 -10.91
C GLU A 73 2.20 0.29 -10.18
N MET A 74 1.46 -0.61 -9.52
CA MET A 74 2.04 -1.78 -8.85
C MET A 74 2.66 -2.77 -9.84
N GLU A 75 2.03 -2.99 -11.01
CA GLU A 75 2.59 -3.84 -12.06
C GLU A 75 3.93 -3.27 -12.56
N ALA A 76 4.00 -1.96 -12.84
CA ALA A 76 5.24 -1.30 -13.26
C ALA A 76 6.32 -1.34 -12.15
N GLU A 77 5.93 -1.18 -10.90
CA GLU A 77 6.84 -1.31 -9.76
C GLU A 77 7.39 -2.74 -9.65
N TRP A 78 6.52 -3.74 -9.76
CA TRP A 78 6.93 -5.14 -9.73
C TRP A 78 7.94 -5.46 -10.83
N GLU A 79 7.67 -5.04 -12.06
CA GLU A 79 8.62 -5.21 -13.16
C GLU A 79 9.99 -4.57 -12.87
N THR A 80 9.97 -3.39 -12.26
CA THR A 80 11.20 -2.68 -11.88
C THR A 80 11.96 -3.46 -10.80
N LEU A 81 11.26 -3.96 -9.78
CA LEU A 81 11.86 -4.77 -8.72
C LEU A 81 12.48 -6.06 -9.27
N VAL A 82 11.77 -6.78 -10.12
CA VAL A 82 12.27 -8.02 -10.75
C VAL A 82 13.54 -7.77 -11.56
N LYS A 83 13.62 -6.64 -12.26
CA LYS A 83 14.78 -6.27 -13.08
C LYS A 83 15.98 -5.84 -12.22
N THR A 84 15.76 -5.14 -11.13
CA THR A 84 16.83 -4.48 -10.36
C THR A 84 17.32 -5.28 -9.16
N MET A 85 16.43 -6.01 -8.48
CA MET A 85 16.76 -6.71 -7.24
C MET A 85 17.91 -7.74 -7.37
N PRO A 86 18.01 -8.55 -8.43
CA PRO A 86 19.10 -9.51 -8.55
C PRO A 86 20.50 -8.86 -8.54
N ALA A 87 20.65 -7.72 -9.22
CA ALA A 87 21.91 -6.98 -9.24
C ALA A 87 22.22 -6.35 -7.88
N ILE A 88 21.20 -5.81 -7.22
CA ILE A 88 21.32 -5.22 -5.88
C ILE A 88 21.76 -6.29 -4.86
N LEU A 89 21.08 -7.44 -4.83
CA LEU A 89 21.44 -8.55 -3.94
C LEU A 89 22.88 -9.02 -4.18
N THR A 90 23.27 -9.19 -5.43
CA THR A 90 24.64 -9.56 -5.79
C THR A 90 25.65 -8.54 -5.28
N ALA A 91 25.36 -7.25 -5.40
CA ALA A 91 26.26 -6.19 -4.94
C ALA A 91 26.39 -6.19 -3.41
N VAL A 92 25.29 -6.37 -2.68
CA VAL A 92 25.31 -6.44 -1.20
C VAL A 92 26.00 -7.69 -0.71
N ASP A 93 25.71 -8.87 -1.30
CA ASP A 93 26.39 -10.14 -1.00
C ASP A 93 27.92 -10.01 -1.17
N LYS A 94 28.36 -9.42 -2.28
CA LYS A 94 29.77 -9.17 -2.54
C LYS A 94 30.40 -8.23 -1.50
N LYS A 95 29.68 -7.19 -1.10
CA LYS A 95 30.15 -6.23 -0.08
C LYS A 95 30.29 -6.89 1.29
N ILE A 96 29.28 -7.64 1.74
CA ILE A 96 29.31 -8.36 3.02
C ILE A 96 30.43 -9.41 3.01
N SER A 97 30.55 -10.19 1.94
CA SER A 97 31.58 -11.22 1.81
C SER A 97 32.99 -10.63 1.80
N SER A 98 33.20 -9.48 1.17
CA SER A 98 34.50 -8.80 1.14
C SER A 98 34.98 -8.34 2.52
N GLN A 99 34.07 -8.15 3.45
CA GLN A 99 34.39 -7.74 4.83
C GLN A 99 34.81 -8.93 5.72
N ALA A 100 34.61 -10.17 5.27
CA ALA A 100 35.03 -11.40 5.97
C ALA A 100 34.62 -11.39 7.47
N GLY A 101 33.41 -10.93 7.79
CA GLY A 101 32.88 -10.82 9.16
C GLY A 101 33.44 -9.65 9.97
N ARG A 102 34.20 -8.75 9.37
CA ARG A 102 34.73 -7.55 10.02
C ARG A 102 33.79 -6.38 9.77
N PRO A 103 33.35 -5.66 10.81
CA PRO A 103 32.51 -4.48 10.62
C PRO A 103 33.27 -3.37 9.88
N PRO A 104 32.56 -2.52 9.12
CA PRO A 104 33.14 -1.28 8.60
C PRO A 104 33.70 -0.37 9.70
N ALA A 105 34.59 0.54 9.32
CA ALA A 105 35.14 1.51 10.25
C ALA A 105 34.02 2.31 10.94
N GLY A 106 34.06 2.41 12.26
CA GLY A 106 33.06 3.13 13.06
C GLY A 106 31.82 2.31 13.45
N MET A 107 31.73 1.04 13.05
CA MET A 107 30.65 0.14 13.44
C MET A 107 31.17 -0.94 14.40
N ASP A 108 30.44 -1.18 15.51
CA ASP A 108 30.77 -2.31 16.38
C ASP A 108 30.30 -3.65 15.81
N ARG A 109 30.80 -4.76 16.39
CA ARG A 109 30.54 -6.10 15.91
C ARG A 109 29.07 -6.52 16.02
N ASP A 110 28.37 -6.07 17.07
CA ASP A 110 26.98 -6.46 17.30
C ASP A 110 26.04 -5.68 16.38
N ALA A 111 26.32 -4.40 16.13
CA ALA A 111 25.64 -3.61 15.12
C ALA A 111 25.82 -4.19 13.72
N TYR A 112 27.01 -4.67 13.38
CA TYR A 112 27.26 -5.33 12.08
C TYR A 112 26.50 -6.64 11.95
N LYS A 113 26.46 -7.47 13.01
CA LYS A 113 25.65 -8.69 13.02
C LYS A 113 24.18 -8.41 12.83
N ALA A 114 23.63 -7.39 13.51
CA ALA A 114 22.25 -6.97 13.36
C ALA A 114 21.95 -6.49 11.93
N LEU A 115 22.90 -5.76 11.32
CA LEU A 115 22.79 -5.30 9.93
C LEU A 115 22.72 -6.48 8.95
N VAL A 116 23.62 -7.47 9.10
CA VAL A 116 23.63 -8.68 8.26
C VAL A 116 22.32 -9.47 8.45
N ALA A 117 21.85 -9.64 9.68
CA ALA A 117 20.58 -10.30 9.95
C ALA A 117 19.38 -9.57 9.31
N THR A 118 19.38 -8.24 9.32
CA THR A 118 18.36 -7.43 8.62
C THR A 118 18.40 -7.67 7.10
N TYR A 119 19.59 -7.72 6.53
CA TYR A 119 19.77 -8.05 5.11
C TYR A 119 19.26 -9.45 4.78
N ASP A 120 19.65 -10.46 5.55
CA ASP A 120 19.24 -11.85 5.33
C ASP A 120 17.72 -12.02 5.40
N ALA A 121 17.08 -11.36 6.37
CA ALA A 121 15.62 -11.36 6.49
C ALA A 121 14.94 -10.69 5.29
N ALA A 122 15.45 -9.53 4.86
CA ALA A 122 14.90 -8.82 3.70
C ALA A 122 15.11 -9.60 2.39
N ARG A 123 16.27 -10.24 2.22
CA ARG A 123 16.56 -11.14 1.09
C ARG A 123 15.60 -12.32 1.06
N ALA A 124 15.35 -12.96 2.21
CA ALA A 124 14.40 -14.07 2.31
C ALA A 124 12.98 -13.62 1.95
N SER A 125 12.54 -12.45 2.45
CA SER A 125 11.22 -11.88 2.12
C SER A 125 11.08 -11.59 0.62
N TRP A 126 12.12 -11.06 -0.02
CA TRP A 126 12.15 -10.86 -1.47
C TRP A 126 12.03 -12.19 -2.23
N SER A 127 12.84 -13.20 -1.86
CA SER A 127 12.82 -14.50 -2.53
C SER A 127 11.45 -15.16 -2.41
N GLN A 128 10.85 -15.13 -1.23
CA GLN A 128 9.51 -15.64 -1.00
C GLN A 128 8.46 -14.89 -1.85
N ALA A 129 8.54 -13.56 -1.91
CA ALA A 129 7.65 -12.76 -2.74
C ALA A 129 7.79 -13.12 -4.23
N ALA A 130 9.02 -13.25 -4.73
CA ALA A 130 9.29 -13.60 -6.13
C ALA A 130 8.83 -15.01 -6.52
N GLU A 131 8.87 -15.95 -5.58
CA GLU A 131 8.46 -17.34 -5.81
C GLU A 131 6.95 -17.56 -5.66
N SER A 132 6.27 -16.78 -4.82
CA SER A 132 4.87 -17.00 -4.45
C SER A 132 3.88 -16.07 -5.14
N ILE A 133 4.33 -15.13 -5.97
CA ILE A 133 3.46 -14.14 -6.60
C ILE A 133 2.47 -14.79 -7.58
N ASP A 134 1.20 -14.48 -7.39
CA ASP A 134 0.12 -14.86 -8.30
C ASP A 134 -0.98 -13.77 -8.31
N ALA A 135 -2.01 -13.95 -9.14
CA ALA A 135 -3.08 -12.97 -9.28
C ALA A 135 -3.89 -12.75 -7.98
N SER A 136 -3.94 -13.74 -7.09
CA SER A 136 -4.72 -13.66 -5.84
C SER A 136 -4.00 -12.90 -4.73
N ASN A 137 -2.68 -12.87 -4.77
CA ASN A 137 -1.82 -12.25 -3.75
C ASN A 137 -0.97 -11.09 -4.27
N PHE A 138 -1.17 -10.67 -5.52
CA PHE A 138 -0.32 -9.69 -6.22
C PHE A 138 -0.05 -8.42 -5.39
N GLU A 139 -1.11 -7.77 -4.90
CA GLU A 139 -0.98 -6.53 -4.13
C GLU A 139 -0.14 -6.73 -2.86
N SER A 140 -0.45 -7.74 -2.06
CA SER A 140 0.29 -8.02 -0.82
C SER A 140 1.73 -8.42 -1.08
N THR A 141 1.98 -9.15 -2.15
CA THR A 141 3.33 -9.57 -2.55
C THR A 141 4.19 -8.40 -3.03
N VAL A 142 3.62 -7.47 -3.81
CA VAL A 142 4.33 -6.24 -4.21
C VAL A 142 4.66 -5.37 -3.01
N VAL A 143 3.75 -5.26 -2.04
CA VAL A 143 4.02 -4.54 -0.77
C VAL A 143 5.19 -5.18 -0.02
N THR A 144 5.18 -6.50 0.17
CA THR A 144 6.27 -7.23 0.82
C THR A 144 7.61 -7.04 0.09
N ALA A 145 7.60 -7.10 -1.24
CA ALA A 145 8.79 -6.88 -2.04
C ALA A 145 9.34 -5.44 -1.93
N ARG A 146 8.46 -4.45 -1.86
CA ARG A 146 8.82 -3.04 -1.63
C ARG A 146 9.46 -2.84 -0.25
N GLU A 147 8.89 -3.45 0.78
CA GLU A 147 9.45 -3.41 2.14
C GLU A 147 10.84 -4.07 2.18
N ALA A 148 11.00 -5.22 1.55
CA ALA A 148 12.30 -5.88 1.42
C ALA A 148 13.31 -4.99 0.69
N ARG A 149 12.93 -4.34 -0.42
CA ARG A 149 13.79 -3.40 -1.15
C ARG A 149 14.20 -2.21 -0.28
N THR A 150 13.26 -1.67 0.51
CA THR A 150 13.52 -0.55 1.42
C THR A 150 14.50 -0.95 2.53
N ALA A 151 14.32 -2.12 3.13
CA ALA A 151 15.24 -2.63 4.14
C ALA A 151 16.65 -2.85 3.57
N ILE A 152 16.75 -3.41 2.36
CA ILE A 152 18.04 -3.60 1.68
C ILE A 152 18.71 -2.26 1.35
N ALA A 153 17.93 -1.24 0.94
CA ALA A 153 18.46 0.10 0.72
C ALA A 153 19.08 0.70 2.00
N GLY A 154 18.40 0.54 3.15
CA GLY A 154 18.94 0.96 4.44
C GLY A 154 20.26 0.26 4.81
N VAL A 155 20.36 -1.05 4.51
CA VAL A 155 21.60 -1.81 4.67
C VAL A 155 22.71 -1.27 3.77
N MET A 156 22.40 -1.00 2.50
CA MET A 156 23.35 -0.42 1.53
C MET A 156 23.88 0.94 2.00
N ASP A 157 23.00 1.82 2.44
CA ASP A 157 23.36 3.14 2.97
C ASP A 157 24.31 3.00 4.17
N THR A 158 24.00 2.10 5.09
CA THR A 158 24.81 1.83 6.29
C THR A 158 26.18 1.24 5.93
N LEU A 159 26.28 0.43 4.85
CA LEU A 159 27.52 -0.12 4.34
C LEU A 159 28.31 0.88 3.46
N GLY A 160 27.83 2.11 3.31
CA GLY A 160 28.45 3.14 2.46
C GLY A 160 28.39 2.81 0.96
N MET A 161 27.43 2.00 0.54
CA MET A 161 27.17 1.68 -0.86
C MET A 161 26.27 2.79 -1.44
N LYS A 162 26.77 3.49 -2.47
CA LYS A 162 25.92 4.44 -3.19
C LYS A 162 24.88 3.65 -3.97
N GLY A 163 23.61 4.03 -3.82
CA GLY A 163 22.52 3.46 -4.62
C GLY A 163 22.80 3.68 -6.11
N SER A 164 22.76 2.58 -6.84
CA SER A 164 22.84 2.59 -8.31
C SER A 164 21.46 2.78 -8.87
#